data_61143b8c7c18df74f2b6c3ebeeb17a71
#
_entry.id   61143b8c7c18df74f2b6c3ebeeb17a71
#
_cell.length_a   1.000
_cell.length_b   1.000
_cell.length_c   1.000
_cell.angle_alpha   90.00
_cell.angle_beta   90.00
_cell.angle_gamma   90.00
#
_symmetry.space_group_name_H-M   'P 1'
#
loop_
_entity.id
_entity.type
_entity.pdbx_description
1 polymer ?
#
loop_
_entity_poly.entity_id
_entity_poly.type
_entity_poly.pdbx_seq_one_letter_code
_entity_poly.pdbx_strand_id
1 'polypeptide(L)'
;MLNRVAASCALILINSPVYAFDFSFKGMIKSEVVTSSQGVASFGGAYSQVAPTHALRTDIFGGAPATEQQTNFLESESTSFQAAQSRFSLNMNHEKIRSVLEFDFIDGEDGFTNQTALQAQEPRLRRATLYYDMDENWTFFGGQKWSTAAGIKSSGSYNWIGNAYRAGKSGFLAVEVGATYKNDGLMVTGALTGKGRNATAGGINANELGRMPGLALDVNYSFSGHKIGAAGHFAELNFEDEAGFTAGENQDATLMKVYTTLNFGAVSINAEYYTGDALNNQNALGVAPSSGLNGAGEVRESFGESGFFTYLTWKVNTDSTIKVGYASASVDSSDRNRLSLTDLNENTTAYINYGHKLMDGLTGFVQFTHFNTEYGGDFEDFSTVVGRAGVVFKF
;
A
#
# COMPACT_ATOMS: atom_id res chain seq x y z
N MET A 1 -30.29 0.37 6.28
CA MET A 1 -29.46 -0.62 7.01
C MET A 1 -28.51 0.04 8.03
N LEU A 2 -27.84 1.13 7.70
CA LEU A 2 -26.90 1.84 8.61
C LEU A 2 -27.51 2.24 9.97
N ASN A 3 -28.76 2.73 9.97
CA ASN A 3 -29.43 3.17 11.22
C ASN A 3 -29.70 2.03 12.20
N ARG A 4 -29.80 0.79 11.73
CA ARG A 4 -30.04 -0.37 12.62
C ARG A 4 -28.73 -0.87 13.25
N VAL A 5 -27.62 -0.76 12.52
CA VAL A 5 -26.30 -1.15 13.04
C VAL A 5 -25.83 -0.13 14.09
N ALA A 6 -26.01 1.16 13.83
CA ALA A 6 -25.69 2.21 14.80
C ALA A 6 -26.52 2.11 16.09
N ALA A 7 -27.82 1.81 15.96
CA ALA A 7 -28.71 1.61 17.13
C ALA A 7 -28.31 0.35 17.92
N SER A 8 -27.93 -0.74 17.26
CA SER A 8 -27.50 -1.96 17.94
C SER A 8 -26.16 -1.78 18.68
N CYS A 9 -25.22 -1.06 18.10
CA CYS A 9 -23.96 -0.72 18.78
C CYS A 9 -24.18 0.21 19.97
N ALA A 10 -25.10 1.17 19.87
CA ALA A 10 -25.47 2.04 20.99
C ALA A 10 -26.16 1.29 22.13
N LEU A 11 -27.04 0.31 21.84
CA LEU A 11 -27.73 -0.49 22.87
C LEU A 11 -26.78 -1.44 23.62
N ILE A 12 -25.74 -1.96 22.97
CA ILE A 12 -24.73 -2.79 23.62
C ILE A 12 -23.90 -1.98 24.62
N LEU A 13 -23.64 -0.70 24.32
CA LEU A 13 -22.89 0.19 25.20
C LEU A 13 -23.67 0.62 26.45
N ILE A 14 -25.03 0.61 26.42
CA ILE A 14 -25.88 1.06 27.52
C ILE A 14 -26.11 -0.03 28.57
N ASN A 15 -26.03 -1.31 28.21
CA ASN A 15 -26.28 -2.45 29.09
C ASN A 15 -25.05 -3.19 29.62
N SER A 16 -23.86 -2.76 29.26
CA SER A 16 -22.64 -3.31 29.84
C SER A 16 -22.40 -2.71 31.23
N PRO A 17 -21.92 -3.48 32.23
CA PRO A 17 -21.37 -2.87 33.44
C PRO A 17 -20.35 -1.82 33.00
N VAL A 18 -20.36 -0.65 33.62
CA VAL A 18 -19.54 0.51 33.26
C VAL A 18 -18.08 0.14 33.38
N TYR A 19 -17.56 -0.54 32.38
CA TYR A 19 -16.12 -0.62 32.18
C TYR A 19 -15.67 0.74 31.68
N ALA A 20 -14.79 1.40 32.40
CA ALA A 20 -14.18 2.65 31.97
C ALA A 20 -13.28 2.37 30.77
N PHE A 21 -13.81 2.51 29.55
CA PHE A 21 -13.01 2.49 28.33
C PHE A 21 -12.46 3.88 28.06
N ASP A 22 -11.18 3.97 27.84
CA ASP A 22 -10.55 5.17 27.34
C ASP A 22 -10.69 5.21 25.81
N PHE A 23 -11.41 6.20 25.33
CA PHE A 23 -11.59 6.46 23.90
C PHE A 23 -10.71 7.63 23.48
N SER A 24 -9.98 7.48 22.38
CA SER A 24 -9.34 8.61 21.72
C SER A 24 -9.67 8.61 20.25
N PHE A 25 -10.18 9.76 19.79
CA PHE A 25 -10.41 10.03 18.39
C PHE A 25 -9.21 10.79 17.86
N LYS A 26 -8.59 10.29 16.80
CA LYS A 26 -7.44 10.89 16.13
C LYS A 26 -7.69 10.91 14.65
N GLY A 27 -7.09 11.84 13.98
CA GLY A 27 -7.23 11.88 12.53
C GLY A 27 -6.33 12.87 11.87
N MET A 28 -6.51 12.95 10.57
CA MET A 28 -5.92 13.99 9.78
C MET A 28 -6.83 14.31 8.60
N ILE A 29 -6.93 15.59 8.31
CA ILE A 29 -7.57 16.10 7.10
C ILE A 29 -6.44 16.60 6.22
N LYS A 30 -6.39 16.12 4.98
CA LYS A 30 -5.44 16.55 3.96
C LYS A 30 -6.20 17.20 2.81
N SER A 31 -5.79 18.38 2.42
CA SER A 31 -6.30 19.06 1.22
C SER A 31 -5.11 19.47 0.37
N GLU A 32 -5.14 19.12 -0.91
CA GLU A 32 -4.04 19.39 -1.83
C GLU A 32 -4.49 19.70 -3.25
N VAL A 33 -3.66 20.45 -3.96
CA VAL A 33 -3.66 20.57 -5.41
C VAL A 33 -2.58 19.64 -5.95
N VAL A 34 -2.91 18.88 -6.97
CA VAL A 34 -1.98 17.97 -7.64
C VAL A 34 -1.97 18.30 -9.12
N THR A 35 -0.78 18.48 -9.67
CA THR A 35 -0.55 18.69 -11.11
C THR A 35 0.32 17.57 -11.64
N SER A 36 0.05 17.14 -12.85
CA SER A 36 0.84 16.12 -13.55
C SER A 36 1.09 16.55 -14.98
N SER A 37 2.30 16.36 -15.49
CA SER A 37 2.65 16.66 -16.88
C SER A 37 2.12 15.62 -17.88
N GLN A 38 1.69 14.45 -17.39
CA GLN A 38 1.09 13.37 -18.18
C GLN A 38 0.10 12.57 -17.33
N GLY A 39 -0.67 11.69 -17.96
CA GLY A 39 -1.55 10.75 -17.28
C GLY A 39 -0.79 9.84 -16.32
N VAL A 40 -1.30 9.71 -15.11
CA VAL A 40 -0.74 8.85 -14.06
C VAL A 40 -1.80 7.88 -13.56
N ALA A 41 -1.39 6.65 -13.28
CA ALA A 41 -2.25 5.71 -12.60
C ALA A 41 -2.40 6.13 -11.14
N SER A 42 -3.63 6.15 -10.66
CA SER A 42 -3.91 6.53 -9.29
C SER A 42 -4.71 5.44 -8.57
N PHE A 43 -4.44 5.35 -7.29
CA PHE A 43 -5.27 4.62 -6.35
C PHE A 43 -5.80 5.65 -5.35
N GLY A 44 -7.02 6.14 -5.59
CA GLY A 44 -7.65 7.17 -4.75
C GLY A 44 -6.78 8.42 -4.58
N GLY A 45 -6.24 8.96 -5.66
CA GLY A 45 -5.35 10.12 -5.62
C GLY A 45 -3.91 9.84 -5.18
N ALA A 46 -3.57 8.57 -4.93
CA ALA A 46 -2.20 8.15 -4.66
C ALA A 46 -1.54 7.67 -5.95
N TYR A 47 -0.91 8.56 -6.68
CA TYR A 47 -0.23 8.23 -7.93
C TYR A 47 0.97 7.33 -7.68
N SER A 48 1.10 6.28 -8.47
CA SER A 48 2.14 5.26 -8.28
C SER A 48 2.97 4.94 -9.53
N GLN A 49 2.46 5.24 -10.70
CA GLN A 49 3.10 4.94 -11.98
C GLN A 49 2.60 5.86 -13.07
N VAL A 50 3.35 5.96 -14.17
CA VAL A 50 2.89 6.64 -15.40
C VAL A 50 1.85 5.76 -16.07
N ALA A 51 0.77 6.37 -16.56
CA ALA A 51 -0.21 5.64 -17.35
C ALA A 51 0.40 5.23 -18.69
N PRO A 52 0.14 4.01 -19.20
CA PRO A 52 0.60 3.62 -20.53
C PRO A 52 -0.02 4.50 -21.61
N THR A 53 0.73 4.77 -22.69
CA THR A 53 0.24 5.55 -23.82
C THR A 53 -0.70 4.75 -24.72
N HIS A 54 -1.22 5.37 -25.76
CA HIS A 54 -2.22 4.84 -26.68
C HIS A 54 -1.97 3.41 -27.18
N ALA A 55 -0.75 3.05 -27.55
CA ALA A 55 -0.44 1.74 -28.11
C ALA A 55 -0.68 0.57 -27.14
N LEU A 56 -0.67 0.84 -25.83
CA LEU A 56 -0.80 -0.14 -24.76
C LEU A 56 -2.22 -0.25 -24.18
N ARG A 57 -3.18 0.49 -24.73
CA ARG A 57 -4.48 0.72 -24.08
C ARG A 57 -5.68 0.03 -24.69
N THR A 58 -5.49 -0.86 -25.62
CA THR A 58 -6.61 -1.59 -26.24
C THR A 58 -7.46 -2.37 -25.23
N ASP A 59 -6.86 -2.81 -24.15
CA ASP A 59 -7.51 -3.58 -23.07
C ASP A 59 -8.22 -2.70 -22.04
N ILE A 60 -7.74 -1.49 -21.75
CA ILE A 60 -8.40 -0.56 -20.84
C ILE A 60 -9.73 -0.05 -21.41
N PHE A 61 -9.84 0.04 -22.74
CA PHE A 61 -11.05 0.48 -23.43
C PHE A 61 -11.88 -0.67 -24.03
N GLY A 62 -11.82 -1.86 -23.42
CA GLY A 62 -12.64 -2.99 -23.84
C GLY A 62 -12.23 -3.61 -25.18
N GLY A 63 -10.95 -3.60 -25.49
CA GLY A 63 -10.38 -4.21 -26.70
C GLY A 63 -10.47 -3.34 -27.95
N ALA A 64 -11.01 -2.12 -27.86
CA ALA A 64 -10.99 -1.15 -28.95
C ALA A 64 -9.74 -0.26 -28.87
N PRO A 65 -9.11 0.12 -29.99
CA PRO A 65 -8.06 1.13 -29.98
C PRO A 65 -8.56 2.43 -29.34
N ALA A 66 -7.73 3.05 -28.50
CA ALA A 66 -8.08 4.34 -27.93
C ALA A 66 -8.32 5.37 -29.04
N THR A 67 -9.36 6.19 -28.89
CA THR A 67 -9.60 7.28 -29.82
C THR A 67 -8.53 8.36 -29.66
N GLU A 68 -8.30 9.18 -30.68
CA GLU A 68 -7.40 10.33 -30.62
C GLU A 68 -7.70 11.24 -29.41
N GLN A 69 -8.98 11.42 -29.08
CA GLN A 69 -9.41 12.20 -27.93
C GLN A 69 -8.99 11.55 -26.59
N GLN A 70 -9.07 10.22 -26.49
CA GLN A 70 -8.61 9.48 -25.31
C GLN A 70 -7.10 9.55 -25.18
N THR A 71 -6.35 9.48 -26.28
CA THR A 71 -4.90 9.63 -26.29
C THR A 71 -4.48 11.01 -25.81
N ASN A 72 -5.08 12.05 -26.39
CA ASN A 72 -4.78 13.43 -26.00
C ASN A 72 -5.07 13.70 -24.52
N PHE A 73 -6.12 13.10 -23.96
CA PHE A 73 -6.45 13.22 -22.54
C PHE A 73 -5.35 12.66 -21.63
N LEU A 74 -4.66 11.62 -22.04
CA LEU A 74 -3.66 10.90 -21.25
C LEU A 74 -2.26 11.49 -21.37
N GLU A 75 -1.98 12.13 -22.50
CA GLU A 75 -0.75 12.86 -22.76
C GLU A 75 -0.83 14.31 -22.29
N SER A 76 -2.00 14.76 -21.84
CA SER A 76 -2.23 16.14 -21.41
C SER A 76 -1.83 16.37 -19.96
N GLU A 77 -1.36 17.58 -19.70
CA GLU A 77 -1.22 18.09 -18.35
C GLU A 77 -2.56 18.08 -17.60
N SER A 78 -2.54 17.74 -16.35
CA SER A 78 -3.74 17.73 -15.52
C SER A 78 -3.54 18.43 -14.19
N THR A 79 -4.60 19.02 -13.67
CA THR A 79 -4.65 19.58 -12.32
C THR A 79 -5.90 19.11 -11.61
N SER A 80 -5.74 18.61 -10.39
CA SER A 80 -6.86 18.15 -9.56
C SER A 80 -6.75 18.67 -8.13
N PHE A 81 -7.90 18.74 -7.45
CA PHE A 81 -8.00 19.01 -6.03
C PHE A 81 -8.39 17.73 -5.31
N GLN A 82 -7.70 17.40 -4.23
CA GLN A 82 -7.88 16.12 -3.58
C GLN A 82 -7.93 16.24 -2.05
N ALA A 83 -8.78 15.42 -1.43
CA ALA A 83 -8.87 15.24 0.02
C ALA A 83 -8.89 13.74 0.42
N ALA A 84 -8.79 12.83 -0.54
CA ALA A 84 -8.98 11.39 -0.40
C ALA A 84 -8.09 10.72 0.65
N GLN A 85 -6.89 11.23 0.86
CA GLN A 85 -5.94 10.68 1.82
C GLN A 85 -6.19 11.13 3.28
N SER A 86 -7.31 11.80 3.55
CA SER A 86 -7.77 12.08 4.92
C SER A 86 -8.10 10.79 5.66
N ARG A 87 -7.87 10.77 6.98
CA ARG A 87 -8.04 9.56 7.82
C ARG A 87 -8.63 9.88 9.16
N PHE A 88 -9.44 8.95 9.65
CA PHE A 88 -10.03 8.99 10.98
C PHE A 88 -9.76 7.68 11.71
N SER A 89 -9.39 7.75 12.97
CA SER A 89 -9.07 6.59 13.79
C SER A 89 -9.71 6.71 15.15
N LEU A 90 -10.48 5.71 15.54
CA LEU A 90 -10.97 5.51 16.89
C LEU A 90 -10.08 4.48 17.58
N ASN A 91 -9.46 4.89 18.69
CA ASN A 91 -8.70 3.99 19.53
C ASN A 91 -9.46 3.78 20.83
N MET A 92 -9.55 2.54 21.27
CA MET A 92 -10.19 2.15 22.51
C MET A 92 -9.17 1.38 23.35
N ASN A 93 -9.06 1.74 24.64
CA ASN A 93 -8.18 1.06 25.57
C ASN A 93 -8.98 0.68 26.84
N HIS A 94 -8.77 -0.52 27.30
CA HIS A 94 -9.31 -1.00 28.56
C HIS A 94 -8.34 -2.03 29.15
N GLU A 95 -7.70 -1.68 30.26
CA GLU A 95 -6.70 -2.53 30.90
C GLU A 95 -5.67 -3.09 29.90
N LYS A 96 -5.75 -4.40 29.63
CA LYS A 96 -4.85 -5.14 28.72
C LYS A 96 -5.35 -5.20 27.28
N ILE A 97 -6.54 -4.64 27.01
CA ILE A 97 -7.17 -4.69 25.68
C ILE A 97 -7.03 -3.33 25.01
N ARG A 98 -6.55 -3.33 23.79
CA ARG A 98 -6.50 -2.15 22.92
C ARG A 98 -7.15 -2.48 21.59
N SER A 99 -7.86 -1.53 21.02
CA SER A 99 -8.35 -1.69 19.64
C SER A 99 -8.15 -0.42 18.82
N VAL A 100 -8.06 -0.60 17.54
CA VAL A 100 -7.94 0.48 16.55
C VAL A 100 -8.93 0.24 15.43
N LEU A 101 -9.73 1.24 15.15
CA LEU A 101 -10.61 1.30 13.99
C LEU A 101 -10.23 2.53 13.17
N GLU A 102 -9.75 2.34 11.95
CA GLU A 102 -9.26 3.42 11.08
C GLU A 102 -9.92 3.36 9.72
N PHE A 103 -10.33 4.52 9.23
CA PHE A 103 -10.94 4.71 7.92
C PHE A 103 -10.18 5.75 7.12
N ASP A 104 -10.17 5.62 5.79
CA ASP A 104 -9.81 6.66 4.83
C ASP A 104 -10.88 6.74 3.72
N PHE A 105 -10.67 7.60 2.74
CA PHE A 105 -11.60 7.84 1.65
C PHE A 105 -10.97 7.50 0.30
N ILE A 106 -9.99 6.59 0.29
CA ILE A 106 -9.33 6.14 -0.90
C ILE A 106 -10.19 5.06 -1.55
N ASP A 107 -10.77 5.36 -2.69
CA ASP A 107 -11.45 4.38 -3.52
C ASP A 107 -10.43 3.49 -4.24
N GLY A 108 -10.68 2.18 -4.25
CA GLY A 108 -9.80 1.19 -4.87
C GLY A 108 -10.10 0.91 -6.34
N GLU A 109 -11.19 1.46 -6.87
CA GLU A 109 -11.64 1.19 -8.24
C GLU A 109 -11.15 2.20 -9.28
N ASP A 110 -10.49 3.27 -8.84
CA ASP A 110 -9.99 4.28 -9.75
C ASP A 110 -8.77 3.77 -10.52
N GLY A 111 -9.04 3.13 -11.64
CA GLY A 111 -8.05 2.95 -12.70
C GLY A 111 -7.48 4.30 -13.17
N PHE A 112 -6.85 4.34 -14.30
CA PHE A 112 -6.16 5.47 -14.94
C PHE A 112 -7.01 6.74 -15.18
N THR A 113 -7.85 7.18 -14.26
CA THR A 113 -8.71 8.34 -14.48
C THR A 113 -8.13 9.58 -13.83
N ASN A 114 -8.01 10.65 -14.59
CA ASN A 114 -7.87 12.02 -14.10
C ASN A 114 -9.18 12.47 -13.43
N GLN A 115 -9.66 11.69 -12.46
CA GLN A 115 -10.94 12.00 -11.87
C GLN A 115 -10.84 13.25 -11.01
N THR A 116 -11.66 14.20 -11.38
CA THR A 116 -11.90 15.39 -10.58
C THR A 116 -12.42 15.00 -9.21
N ALA A 117 -11.94 15.67 -8.18
CA ALA A 117 -12.18 15.45 -6.75
C ALA A 117 -13.65 15.42 -6.28
N LEU A 118 -14.61 15.43 -7.18
CA LEU A 118 -16.05 15.49 -6.89
C LEU A 118 -16.75 14.12 -6.95
N GLN A 119 -16.04 13.04 -7.25
CA GLN A 119 -16.66 11.72 -7.17
C GLN A 119 -16.79 11.33 -5.71
N ALA A 120 -17.93 10.75 -5.36
CA ALA A 120 -18.27 10.28 -4.02
C ALA A 120 -17.24 9.22 -3.60
N GLN A 121 -16.31 9.61 -2.74
CA GLN A 121 -15.35 8.70 -2.16
C GLN A 121 -16.01 8.03 -0.96
N GLU A 122 -16.12 6.71 -1.01
CA GLU A 122 -16.70 5.94 0.08
C GLU A 122 -15.67 5.75 1.21
N PRO A 123 -16.12 5.76 2.47
CA PRO A 123 -15.26 5.41 3.58
C PRO A 123 -14.78 3.97 3.46
N ARG A 124 -13.47 3.78 3.42
CA ARG A 124 -12.84 2.47 3.38
C ARG A 124 -12.26 2.10 4.74
N LEU A 125 -12.58 0.89 5.22
CA LEU A 125 -11.97 0.35 6.42
C LEU A 125 -10.49 0.04 6.15
N ARG A 126 -9.59 0.76 6.84
CA ARG A 126 -8.15 0.52 6.75
C ARG A 126 -7.67 -0.45 7.82
N ARG A 127 -8.04 -0.19 9.04
CA ARG A 127 -7.62 -1.01 10.18
C ARG A 127 -8.82 -1.32 11.05
N ALA A 128 -8.90 -2.56 11.48
CA ALA A 128 -9.83 -3.05 12.49
C ALA A 128 -9.09 -4.13 13.27
N THR A 129 -8.38 -3.73 14.32
CA THR A 129 -7.46 -4.62 15.02
C THR A 129 -7.71 -4.58 16.52
N LEU A 130 -7.78 -5.75 17.13
CA LEU A 130 -7.79 -5.97 18.56
C LEU A 130 -6.39 -6.41 19.01
N TYR A 131 -5.93 -5.90 20.15
CA TYR A 131 -4.69 -6.29 20.81
C TYR A 131 -4.99 -6.71 22.23
N TYR A 132 -4.33 -7.74 22.71
CA TYR A 132 -4.32 -8.18 24.08
C TYR A 132 -2.89 -8.20 24.61
N ASP A 133 -2.58 -7.27 25.51
CA ASP A 133 -1.27 -7.17 26.16
C ASP A 133 -1.25 -8.13 27.38
N MET A 134 -0.73 -9.35 27.18
CA MET A 134 -0.67 -10.38 28.22
C MET A 134 0.22 -9.92 29.38
N ASP A 135 1.39 -9.40 29.02
CA ASP A 135 2.38 -8.83 29.94
C ASP A 135 3.21 -7.74 29.22
N GLU A 136 4.31 -7.30 29.82
CA GLU A 136 5.20 -6.26 29.26
C GLU A 136 5.92 -6.70 27.98
N ASN A 137 6.08 -8.01 27.78
CA ASN A 137 6.81 -8.60 26.67
C ASN A 137 5.86 -9.09 25.56
N TRP A 138 4.71 -9.67 25.90
CA TRP A 138 3.83 -10.35 24.95
C TRP A 138 2.55 -9.58 24.65
N THR A 139 2.30 -9.37 23.37
CA THR A 139 1.06 -8.84 22.84
C THR A 139 0.48 -9.79 21.78
N PHE A 140 -0.73 -10.27 21.98
CA PHE A 140 -1.51 -10.98 20.96
C PHE A 140 -2.35 -9.99 20.17
N PHE A 141 -2.60 -10.31 18.89
CA PHE A 141 -3.45 -9.45 18.05
C PHE A 141 -4.28 -10.25 17.05
N GLY A 142 -5.38 -9.64 16.62
CA GLY A 142 -6.23 -10.17 15.54
C GLY A 142 -6.95 -9.04 14.81
N GLY A 143 -7.10 -9.19 13.49
CA GLY A 143 -7.81 -8.25 12.63
C GLY A 143 -6.99 -7.63 11.51
N GLN A 144 -7.59 -6.66 10.81
CA GLN A 144 -6.95 -5.97 9.69
C GLN A 144 -5.99 -4.89 10.18
N LYS A 145 -4.75 -4.97 9.77
CA LYS A 145 -3.66 -4.04 10.14
C LYS A 145 -2.62 -3.95 9.03
N TRP A 146 -1.60 -3.11 9.24
CA TRP A 146 -0.40 -3.25 8.42
C TRP A 146 0.16 -4.67 8.56
N SER A 147 0.42 -5.30 7.43
CA SER A 147 1.00 -6.66 7.41
C SER A 147 2.22 -6.73 8.31
N THR A 148 2.36 -7.86 9.00
CA THR A 148 3.56 -8.17 9.78
C THR A 148 4.81 -8.08 8.89
N ALA A 149 4.72 -8.48 7.63
CA ALA A 149 5.81 -8.36 6.67
C ALA A 149 5.95 -6.97 6.01
N ALA A 150 5.23 -5.94 6.48
CA ALA A 150 5.26 -4.61 5.84
C ALA A 150 6.59 -3.84 6.00
N GLY A 151 7.44 -4.19 6.98
CA GLY A 151 8.69 -3.48 7.24
C GLY A 151 8.47 -2.01 7.61
N ILE A 152 9.06 -1.08 6.86
CA ILE A 152 8.87 0.37 7.05
C ILE A 152 7.50 0.79 6.49
N LYS A 153 6.64 1.34 7.35
CA LYS A 153 5.26 1.69 6.98
C LYS A 153 5.12 3.03 6.26
N SER A 154 6.06 3.94 6.44
CA SER A 154 6.04 5.27 5.80
C SER A 154 6.88 5.28 4.54
N SER A 155 6.40 5.93 3.49
CA SER A 155 7.20 6.23 2.30
C SER A 155 7.96 7.56 2.40
N GLY A 156 7.84 8.28 3.50
CA GLY A 156 8.47 9.60 3.64
C GLY A 156 7.84 10.73 2.82
N SER A 157 6.83 10.44 2.03
CA SER A 157 6.19 11.31 1.05
C SER A 157 4.84 11.82 1.53
N TYR A 158 4.37 12.94 1.01
CA TYR A 158 2.98 13.41 1.15
C TYR A 158 2.00 12.67 0.23
N ASN A 159 2.49 11.97 -0.77
CA ASN A 159 1.74 10.93 -1.48
C ASN A 159 1.85 9.60 -0.70
N TRP A 160 1.12 9.46 0.38
CA TRP A 160 1.35 8.45 1.42
C TRP A 160 1.26 6.98 0.96
N ILE A 161 0.59 6.72 -0.15
CA ILE A 161 0.48 5.38 -0.71
C ILE A 161 1.29 5.26 -2.01
N GLY A 162 1.25 6.28 -2.88
CA GLY A 162 1.77 6.17 -4.23
C GLY A 162 3.29 6.15 -4.34
N ASN A 163 4.00 7.07 -3.69
CA ASN A 163 5.45 7.10 -3.81
C ASN A 163 6.07 5.91 -3.08
N ALA A 164 6.80 5.11 -3.74
CA ALA A 164 7.47 3.90 -3.33
C ALA A 164 6.66 2.58 -3.43
N TYR A 165 5.33 2.55 -3.21
CA TYR A 165 4.55 1.34 -3.54
C TYR A 165 4.49 1.13 -5.04
N ARG A 166 4.63 -0.12 -5.50
CA ARG A 166 4.89 -0.50 -6.89
C ARG A 166 6.17 0.11 -7.47
N ALA A 167 7.08 0.60 -6.64
CA ALA A 167 8.34 1.18 -7.07
C ALA A 167 9.45 0.93 -6.04
N GLY A 168 9.46 -0.19 -5.34
CA GLY A 168 10.52 -0.57 -4.41
C GLY A 168 10.12 -0.75 -2.96
N LYS A 169 8.86 -0.45 -2.63
CA LYS A 169 8.28 -0.75 -1.32
C LYS A 169 7.18 -1.79 -1.45
N SER A 170 7.25 -2.84 -0.64
CA SER A 170 6.26 -3.90 -0.60
C SER A 170 5.57 -4.03 0.76
N GLY A 171 4.41 -4.69 0.77
CA GLY A 171 3.60 -4.95 1.96
C GLY A 171 2.60 -3.84 2.26
N PHE A 172 1.37 -4.23 2.50
CA PHE A 172 0.24 -3.33 2.73
C PHE A 172 -0.60 -3.80 3.93
N LEU A 173 -1.90 -3.63 3.87
CA LEU A 173 -2.83 -4.07 4.90
C LEU A 173 -3.17 -5.55 4.70
N ALA A 174 -3.20 -6.30 5.79
CA ALA A 174 -3.59 -7.70 5.80
C ALA A 174 -4.46 -8.02 7.02
N VAL A 175 -5.29 -9.05 6.88
CA VAL A 175 -6.02 -9.64 8.02
C VAL A 175 -5.11 -10.69 8.63
N GLU A 176 -4.75 -10.51 9.89
CA GLU A 176 -3.77 -11.34 10.58
C GLU A 176 -4.22 -11.68 11.99
N VAL A 177 -3.80 -12.84 12.46
CA VAL A 177 -3.84 -13.26 13.88
C VAL A 177 -2.44 -13.68 14.28
N GLY A 178 -1.92 -13.13 15.37
CA GLY A 178 -0.54 -13.39 15.73
C GLY A 178 -0.15 -12.87 17.11
N ALA A 179 1.15 -12.91 17.34
CA ALA A 179 1.75 -12.44 18.57
C ALA A 179 3.04 -11.65 18.30
N THR A 180 3.30 -10.68 19.17
CA THR A 180 4.54 -9.92 19.21
C THR A 180 5.22 -10.15 20.54
N TYR A 181 6.48 -10.51 20.50
CA TYR A 181 7.39 -10.53 21.66
C TYR A 181 8.34 -9.33 21.60
N LYS A 182 8.56 -8.66 22.74
CA LYS A 182 9.50 -7.54 22.87
C LYS A 182 10.35 -7.72 24.09
N ASN A 183 11.67 -7.54 23.95
CA ASN A 183 12.60 -7.51 25.05
C ASN A 183 13.89 -6.78 24.64
N ASP A 184 14.37 -5.84 25.46
CA ASP A 184 15.67 -5.15 25.32
C ASP A 184 15.99 -4.68 23.88
N GLY A 185 15.02 -4.04 23.22
CA GLY A 185 15.16 -3.55 21.85
C GLY A 185 14.87 -4.60 20.77
N LEU A 186 14.88 -5.89 21.09
CA LEU A 186 14.43 -6.95 20.19
C LEU A 186 12.90 -6.95 20.09
N MET A 187 12.38 -7.05 18.89
CA MET A 187 10.96 -7.31 18.62
C MET A 187 10.85 -8.45 17.59
N VAL A 188 10.07 -9.46 17.94
CA VAL A 188 9.73 -10.57 17.05
C VAL A 188 8.21 -10.62 16.94
N THR A 189 7.68 -10.56 15.72
CA THR A 189 6.25 -10.69 15.45
C THR A 189 6.04 -11.85 14.50
N GLY A 190 5.20 -12.81 14.88
CA GLY A 190 4.74 -13.90 14.04
C GLY A 190 3.23 -13.83 13.85
N ALA A 191 2.75 -14.10 12.63
CA ALA A 191 1.33 -14.08 12.31
C ALA A 191 0.93 -15.14 11.29
N LEU A 192 -0.29 -15.62 11.45
CA LEU A 192 -1.06 -16.26 10.39
C LEU A 192 -1.78 -15.16 9.62
N THR A 193 -1.67 -15.17 8.30
CA THR A 193 -2.26 -14.14 7.44
C THR A 193 -3.44 -14.71 6.67
N GLY A 194 -4.52 -13.94 6.60
CA GLY A 194 -5.56 -14.17 5.61
C GLY A 194 -4.98 -14.00 4.22
N LYS A 195 -5.55 -14.71 3.26
CA LYS A 195 -5.09 -14.64 1.88
C LYS A 195 -5.35 -13.29 1.26
N GLY A 196 -4.52 -12.96 0.30
CA GLY A 196 -4.59 -11.71 -0.45
C GLY A 196 -5.79 -11.62 -1.38
N ARG A 197 -5.70 -10.76 -2.38
CA ARG A 197 -6.75 -10.54 -3.36
C ARG A 197 -6.97 -11.76 -4.23
N ASN A 198 -8.21 -11.95 -4.69
CA ASN A 198 -8.53 -12.89 -5.74
C ASN A 198 -7.62 -12.64 -6.95
N ALA A 199 -7.04 -13.69 -7.48
CA ALA A 199 -6.35 -13.62 -8.75
C ALA A 199 -7.39 -13.35 -9.85
N THR A 200 -7.20 -12.28 -10.61
CA THR A 200 -8.07 -11.97 -11.75
C THR A 200 -7.33 -12.35 -13.03
N ALA A 201 -7.85 -13.30 -13.77
CA ALA A 201 -7.35 -13.63 -15.09
C ALA A 201 -8.45 -13.37 -16.12
N GLY A 202 -8.19 -12.52 -17.11
CA GLY A 202 -9.06 -12.35 -18.27
C GLY A 202 -10.53 -12.03 -17.98
N GLY A 203 -10.84 -11.32 -16.88
CA GLY A 203 -12.21 -11.01 -16.46
C GLY A 203 -12.92 -12.12 -15.70
N ILE A 204 -12.26 -13.24 -15.43
CA ILE A 204 -12.77 -14.33 -14.60
C ILE A 204 -12.14 -14.19 -13.22
N ASN A 205 -12.97 -14.03 -12.18
CA ASN A 205 -12.52 -14.09 -10.80
C ASN A 205 -12.17 -15.55 -10.47
N ALA A 206 -10.92 -15.94 -10.64
CA ALA A 206 -10.42 -17.18 -10.08
C ALA A 206 -10.32 -16.98 -8.56
N ASN A 207 -11.24 -17.55 -7.81
CA ASN A 207 -11.20 -17.56 -6.36
C ASN A 207 -10.01 -18.41 -5.92
N GLU A 208 -9.06 -17.80 -5.27
CA GLU A 208 -8.03 -18.52 -4.55
C GLU A 208 -8.67 -19.14 -3.31
N LEU A 209 -8.76 -20.46 -3.28
CA LEU A 209 -9.34 -21.23 -2.16
C LEU A 209 -8.26 -21.83 -1.25
N GLY A 210 -7.21 -21.10 -1.02
CA GLY A 210 -6.14 -21.64 -0.23
C GLY A 210 -6.56 -22.27 1.09
N ARG A 211 -6.18 -23.52 1.26
CA ARG A 211 -6.55 -24.35 2.41
C ARG A 211 -5.80 -23.96 3.67
N MET A 212 -4.64 -23.35 3.51
CA MET A 212 -3.77 -22.96 4.63
C MET A 212 -3.59 -21.43 4.68
N PRO A 213 -3.63 -20.83 5.86
CA PRO A 213 -3.26 -19.41 5.99
C PRO A 213 -1.80 -19.20 5.61
N GLY A 214 -1.47 -18.01 5.13
CA GLY A 214 -0.09 -17.61 4.96
C GLY A 214 0.60 -17.40 6.32
N LEU A 215 1.92 -17.38 6.32
CA LEU A 215 2.77 -17.12 7.46
C LEU A 215 3.52 -15.81 7.26
N ALA A 216 3.53 -14.93 8.25
CA ALA A 216 4.34 -13.73 8.24
C ALA A 216 5.21 -13.65 9.49
N LEU A 217 6.44 -13.18 9.31
CA LEU A 217 7.42 -12.98 10.37
C LEU A 217 8.08 -11.61 10.21
N ASP A 218 8.26 -10.89 11.30
CA ASP A 218 9.10 -9.68 11.39
C ASP A 218 10.00 -9.77 12.61
N VAL A 219 11.29 -9.64 12.41
CA VAL A 219 12.30 -9.58 13.47
C VAL A 219 13.05 -8.28 13.33
N ASN A 220 13.07 -7.47 14.38
CA ASN A 220 13.82 -6.23 14.35
C ASN A 220 14.47 -5.92 15.70
N TYR A 221 15.54 -5.15 15.63
CA TYR A 221 16.30 -4.71 16.79
C TYR A 221 16.49 -3.20 16.77
N SER A 222 16.15 -2.57 17.88
CA SER A 222 16.29 -1.13 18.09
C SER A 222 17.42 -0.85 19.09
N PHE A 223 18.33 0.04 18.74
CA PHE A 223 19.48 0.41 19.57
C PHE A 223 19.84 1.88 19.34
N SER A 224 20.09 2.61 20.41
CA SER A 224 20.54 4.03 20.35
C SER A 224 19.73 4.92 19.38
N GLY A 225 18.43 4.66 19.26
CA GLY A 225 17.54 5.37 18.33
C GLY A 225 17.58 4.87 16.87
N HIS A 226 18.42 3.91 16.54
CA HIS A 226 18.46 3.21 15.26
C HIS A 226 17.56 1.96 15.30
N LYS A 227 17.22 1.44 14.12
CA LYS A 227 16.47 0.21 13.95
C LYS A 227 16.97 -0.55 12.74
N ILE A 228 17.15 -1.85 12.87
CA ILE A 228 17.39 -2.78 11.76
C ILE A 228 16.38 -3.91 11.85
N GLY A 229 15.99 -4.49 10.73
CA GLY A 229 15.05 -5.61 10.75
C GLY A 229 15.03 -6.40 9.46
N ALA A 230 14.43 -7.58 9.57
CA ALA A 230 14.10 -8.44 8.45
C ALA A 230 12.67 -8.94 8.61
N ALA A 231 11.96 -9.06 7.50
CA ALA A 231 10.60 -9.58 7.50
C ALA A 231 10.38 -10.51 6.31
N GLY A 232 9.42 -11.40 6.43
CA GLY A 232 9.06 -12.31 5.37
C GLY A 232 7.59 -12.70 5.44
N HIS A 233 7.08 -13.13 4.30
CA HIS A 233 5.76 -13.71 4.15
C HIS A 233 5.85 -14.90 3.21
N PHE A 234 5.12 -15.96 3.54
CA PHE A 234 4.97 -17.15 2.72
C PHE A 234 3.49 -17.53 2.68
N ALA A 235 2.97 -17.82 1.49
CA ALA A 235 1.65 -18.37 1.32
C ALA A 235 1.65 -19.34 0.13
N GLU A 236 0.87 -20.41 0.24
CA GLU A 236 0.56 -21.28 -0.88
C GLU A 236 -0.76 -20.81 -1.50
N LEU A 237 -0.73 -20.46 -2.77
CA LEU A 237 -1.90 -20.11 -3.57
C LEU A 237 -2.47 -21.40 -4.16
N ASN A 238 -3.77 -21.61 -4.02
CA ASN A 238 -4.47 -22.77 -4.57
C ASN A 238 -5.61 -22.26 -5.45
N PHE A 239 -5.59 -22.61 -6.72
CA PHE A 239 -6.63 -22.24 -7.68
C PHE A 239 -7.54 -23.44 -7.90
N GLU A 240 -8.82 -23.32 -7.54
CA GLU A 240 -9.80 -24.39 -7.75
C GLU A 240 -10.39 -24.39 -9.15
N ASP A 241 -10.82 -25.60 -9.53
CA ASP A 241 -11.56 -25.87 -10.74
C ASP A 241 -13.00 -25.30 -10.64
N GLU A 242 -13.25 -24.15 -11.24
CA GLU A 242 -14.62 -23.75 -11.58
C GLU A 242 -14.91 -24.19 -13.00
N ALA A 243 -15.87 -25.05 -13.17
CA ALA A 243 -16.50 -25.54 -14.39
C ALA A 243 -15.79 -25.22 -15.73
N GLY A 244 -14.77 -25.99 -16.07
CA GLY A 244 -14.08 -25.89 -17.35
C GLY A 244 -12.60 -25.50 -17.29
N PHE A 245 -12.04 -25.29 -16.10
CA PHE A 245 -10.62 -25.01 -15.89
C PHE A 245 -9.91 -26.24 -15.30
N THR A 246 -8.70 -26.51 -15.77
CA THR A 246 -7.85 -27.56 -15.19
C THR A 246 -7.27 -27.05 -13.89
N ALA A 247 -7.87 -27.44 -12.77
CA ALA A 247 -7.49 -26.97 -11.46
C ALA A 247 -6.53 -27.90 -10.74
N GLY A 248 -5.97 -27.39 -9.65
CA GLY A 248 -5.23 -28.17 -8.67
C GLY A 248 -3.72 -27.90 -8.67
N GLU A 249 -3.25 -26.90 -9.39
CA GLU A 249 -1.86 -26.48 -9.26
C GLU A 249 -1.73 -25.48 -8.11
N ASN A 250 -0.84 -25.80 -7.17
CA ASN A 250 -0.45 -24.92 -6.09
C ASN A 250 0.69 -24.03 -6.57
N GLN A 251 0.71 -22.78 -6.11
CA GLN A 251 1.76 -21.84 -6.40
C GLN A 251 2.21 -21.17 -5.12
N ASP A 252 3.51 -21.10 -4.91
CA ASP A 252 4.09 -20.37 -3.78
C ASP A 252 4.10 -18.87 -4.04
N ALA A 253 3.74 -18.12 -3.03
CA ALA A 253 3.86 -16.68 -2.98
C ALA A 253 4.78 -16.32 -1.81
N THR A 254 5.92 -15.70 -2.12
CA THR A 254 6.99 -15.42 -1.16
C THR A 254 7.32 -13.94 -1.12
N LEU A 255 7.70 -13.44 0.05
CA LEU A 255 8.26 -12.12 0.24
C LEU A 255 9.36 -12.20 1.29
N MET A 256 10.54 -11.72 0.96
CA MET A 256 11.63 -11.51 1.90
C MET A 256 12.10 -10.07 1.83
N LYS A 257 12.41 -9.48 2.98
CA LYS A 257 12.93 -8.11 3.03
C LYS A 257 13.86 -7.88 4.19
N VAL A 258 14.72 -6.88 3.99
CA VAL A 258 15.54 -6.27 5.04
C VAL A 258 15.28 -4.77 5.07
N TYR A 259 15.35 -4.17 6.25
CA TYR A 259 15.08 -2.73 6.36
C TYR A 259 15.84 -2.09 7.53
N THR A 260 16.03 -0.78 7.44
CA THR A 260 16.71 -0.01 8.48
C THR A 260 16.13 1.40 8.63
N THR A 261 16.20 1.92 9.85
CA THR A 261 16.01 3.32 10.18
C THR A 261 17.22 3.79 10.99
N LEU A 262 17.96 4.71 10.44
CA LEU A 262 19.15 5.29 11.08
C LEU A 262 18.89 6.75 11.45
N ASN A 263 19.16 7.12 12.70
CA ASN A 263 18.92 8.47 13.21
C ASN A 263 20.21 9.14 13.63
N PHE A 264 20.50 10.31 13.09
CA PHE A 264 21.70 11.11 13.34
C PHE A 264 21.30 12.54 13.71
N GLY A 265 20.62 12.72 14.83
CA GLY A 265 20.13 14.00 15.30
C GLY A 265 19.08 14.62 14.38
N ALA A 266 19.42 15.64 13.61
CA ALA A 266 18.51 16.30 12.68
C ALA A 266 18.24 15.50 11.40
N VAL A 267 19.03 14.47 11.11
CA VAL A 267 18.94 13.67 9.90
C VAL A 267 18.52 12.24 10.26
N SER A 268 17.58 11.68 9.49
CA SER A 268 17.29 10.25 9.55
C SER A 268 17.23 9.64 8.14
N ILE A 269 17.67 8.39 8.03
CA ILE A 269 17.65 7.60 6.79
C ILE A 269 16.78 6.38 7.03
N ASN A 270 15.89 6.12 6.10
CA ASN A 270 15.09 4.89 6.06
C ASN A 270 15.37 4.19 4.74
N ALA A 271 15.61 2.90 4.79
CA ALA A 271 15.85 2.08 3.61
C ALA A 271 15.25 0.68 3.78
N GLU A 272 14.77 0.12 2.68
CA GLU A 272 14.20 -1.21 2.59
C GLU A 272 14.59 -1.82 1.24
N TYR A 273 14.93 -3.10 1.24
CA TYR A 273 15.08 -3.93 0.05
C TYR A 273 14.20 -5.16 0.21
N TYR A 274 13.58 -5.58 -0.86
CA TYR A 274 12.79 -6.80 -0.89
C TYR A 274 13.03 -7.61 -2.17
N THR A 275 12.69 -8.89 -2.09
CA THR A 275 12.54 -9.80 -3.23
C THR A 275 11.40 -10.77 -2.92
N GLY A 276 10.75 -11.29 -3.95
CA GLY A 276 9.70 -12.28 -3.78
C GLY A 276 8.95 -12.60 -5.06
N ASP A 277 8.03 -13.56 -4.94
CA ASP A 277 7.22 -14.07 -6.03
C ASP A 277 5.73 -13.85 -5.71
N ALA A 278 4.93 -13.62 -6.75
CA ALA A 278 3.47 -13.45 -6.65
C ALA A 278 3.03 -12.41 -5.60
N LEU A 279 3.78 -11.30 -5.45
CA LEU A 279 3.58 -10.33 -4.38
C LEU A 279 2.21 -9.67 -4.41
N ASN A 280 1.65 -9.40 -5.58
CA ASN A 280 0.32 -8.81 -5.71
C ASN A 280 -0.80 -9.74 -5.23
N ASN A 281 -0.58 -11.06 -5.25
CA ASN A 281 -1.51 -12.03 -4.66
C ASN A 281 -1.54 -11.97 -3.13
N GLN A 282 -0.50 -11.41 -2.51
CA GLN A 282 -0.37 -11.23 -1.05
C GLN A 282 -0.73 -9.82 -0.56
N ASN A 283 -1.34 -8.97 -1.38
CA ASN A 283 -1.51 -7.53 -1.10
C ASN A 283 -0.18 -6.79 -0.82
N ALA A 284 0.91 -7.28 -1.35
CA ALA A 284 2.21 -6.66 -1.12
C ALA A 284 2.50 -5.47 -2.04
N LEU A 285 1.62 -5.18 -3.00
CA LEU A 285 1.72 -4.05 -3.94
C LEU A 285 3.04 -4.03 -4.72
N GLY A 286 3.41 -5.18 -5.30
CA GLY A 286 4.55 -5.32 -6.20
C GLY A 286 4.32 -4.72 -7.58
N VAL A 287 5.35 -4.74 -8.44
CA VAL A 287 5.26 -4.34 -9.85
C VAL A 287 4.77 -5.48 -10.73
N ALA A 288 5.17 -6.72 -10.44
CA ALA A 288 4.81 -7.88 -11.23
C ALA A 288 3.28 -8.10 -11.24
N PRO A 289 2.71 -8.61 -12.34
CA PRO A 289 1.30 -8.95 -12.38
C PRO A 289 0.94 -10.03 -11.37
N SER A 290 -0.33 -10.07 -10.95
CA SER A 290 -0.82 -11.15 -10.09
C SER A 290 -0.80 -12.48 -10.85
N SER A 291 -0.41 -13.54 -10.16
CA SER A 291 -0.62 -14.90 -10.64
C SER A 291 -2.10 -15.24 -10.65
N GLY A 292 -2.52 -16.06 -11.58
CA GLY A 292 -3.90 -16.47 -11.75
C GLY A 292 -4.04 -17.39 -12.95
N LEU A 293 -5.27 -17.62 -13.40
CA LEU A 293 -5.52 -18.38 -14.61
C LEU A 293 -5.27 -17.50 -15.85
N ASN A 294 -4.64 -18.05 -16.87
CA ASN A 294 -4.55 -17.42 -18.18
C ASN A 294 -5.90 -17.57 -18.94
N GLY A 295 -6.02 -16.96 -20.11
CA GLY A 295 -7.24 -17.03 -20.93
C GLY A 295 -7.60 -18.46 -21.42
N ALA A 296 -6.70 -19.44 -21.28
CA ALA A 296 -6.93 -20.84 -21.57
C ALA A 296 -7.35 -21.65 -20.32
N GLY A 297 -7.40 -20.99 -19.13
CA GLY A 297 -7.73 -21.67 -17.87
C GLY A 297 -6.56 -22.41 -17.22
N GLU A 298 -5.33 -22.17 -17.69
CA GLU A 298 -4.13 -22.73 -17.07
C GLU A 298 -3.59 -21.77 -16.00
N VAL A 299 -2.98 -22.30 -14.94
CA VAL A 299 -2.35 -21.47 -13.91
C VAL A 299 -1.17 -20.74 -14.51
N ARG A 300 -1.21 -19.40 -14.46
CA ARG A 300 -0.10 -18.55 -14.85
C ARG A 300 1.00 -18.69 -13.80
N GLU A 301 2.20 -19.06 -14.22
CA GLU A 301 3.35 -19.10 -13.32
C GLU A 301 3.56 -17.77 -12.62
N SER A 302 4.07 -17.81 -11.39
CA SER A 302 4.43 -16.60 -10.63
C SER A 302 5.51 -15.79 -11.34
N PHE A 303 5.49 -14.50 -11.08
CA PHE A 303 6.54 -13.59 -11.47
C PHE A 303 7.37 -13.26 -10.26
N GLY A 304 8.69 -13.41 -10.40
CA GLY A 304 9.67 -12.91 -9.46
C GLY A 304 9.86 -11.40 -9.64
N GLU A 305 10.06 -10.71 -8.54
CA GLU A 305 10.40 -9.29 -8.54
C GLU A 305 11.29 -8.92 -7.37
N SER A 306 12.02 -7.83 -7.55
CA SER A 306 12.78 -7.22 -6.45
C SER A 306 12.67 -5.71 -6.50
N GLY A 307 12.91 -5.09 -5.36
CA GLY A 307 12.86 -3.64 -5.28
C GLY A 307 13.51 -3.09 -4.02
N PHE A 308 13.81 -1.81 -4.08
CA PHE A 308 14.30 -1.08 -2.92
C PHE A 308 13.72 0.31 -2.85
N PHE A 309 13.60 0.84 -1.64
CA PHE A 309 13.32 2.24 -1.45
C PHE A 309 14.20 2.81 -0.33
N THR A 310 14.49 4.10 -0.45
CA THR A 310 15.17 4.84 0.59
C THR A 310 14.65 6.27 0.65
N TYR A 311 14.63 6.85 1.84
CA TYR A 311 14.43 8.28 1.98
C TYR A 311 15.22 8.85 3.15
N LEU A 312 15.72 10.06 2.93
CA LEU A 312 16.35 10.89 3.93
C LEU A 312 15.34 11.92 4.44
N THR A 313 15.29 12.11 5.74
CA THR A 313 14.57 13.21 6.38
C THR A 313 15.57 14.13 7.04
N TRP A 314 15.51 15.42 6.72
CA TRP A 314 16.30 16.47 7.37
C TRP A 314 15.38 17.47 8.06
N LYS A 315 15.48 17.54 9.39
CA LYS A 315 14.85 18.57 10.21
C LYS A 315 15.71 19.83 10.12
N VAL A 316 15.32 20.77 9.25
CA VAL A 316 16.05 22.02 9.04
C VAL A 316 16.02 22.87 10.30
N ASN A 317 14.86 22.91 10.96
CA ASN A 317 14.63 23.53 12.26
C ASN A 317 13.41 22.85 12.94
N THR A 318 12.89 23.44 14.01
CA THR A 318 11.72 22.92 14.75
C THR A 318 10.45 22.81 13.92
N ASP A 319 10.30 23.68 12.91
CA ASP A 319 9.06 23.81 12.14
C ASP A 319 9.19 23.31 10.70
N SER A 320 10.42 23.13 10.20
CA SER A 320 10.67 22.82 8.80
C SER A 320 11.37 21.49 8.61
N THR A 321 10.88 20.70 7.66
CA THR A 321 11.43 19.39 7.31
C THR A 321 11.55 19.26 5.80
N ILE A 322 12.70 18.79 5.32
CA ILE A 322 12.91 18.37 3.93
C ILE A 322 13.04 16.86 3.91
N LYS A 323 12.43 16.22 2.91
CA LYS A 323 12.63 14.80 2.64
C LYS A 323 12.95 14.58 1.18
N VAL A 324 13.91 13.72 0.93
CA VAL A 324 14.29 13.26 -0.41
C VAL A 324 14.20 11.74 -0.42
N GLY A 325 13.56 11.18 -1.41
CA GLY A 325 13.40 9.74 -1.51
C GLY A 325 13.57 9.22 -2.93
N TYR A 326 13.97 7.98 -3.00
CA TYR A 326 14.12 7.20 -4.22
C TYR A 326 13.62 5.78 -3.99
N ALA A 327 12.95 5.25 -4.99
CA ALA A 327 12.43 3.89 -4.97
C ALA A 327 12.48 3.31 -6.39
N SER A 328 12.78 2.02 -6.50
CA SER A 328 12.78 1.28 -7.77
C SER A 328 12.41 -0.18 -7.53
N ALA A 329 11.61 -0.74 -8.42
CA ALA A 329 11.29 -2.16 -8.45
C ALA A 329 11.21 -2.65 -9.88
N SER A 330 11.60 -3.89 -10.10
CA SER A 330 11.56 -4.53 -11.41
C SER A 330 11.18 -6.00 -11.31
N VAL A 331 10.56 -6.49 -12.37
CA VAL A 331 10.34 -7.93 -12.59
C VAL A 331 11.67 -8.59 -12.89
N ASP A 332 11.88 -9.81 -12.41
CA ASP A 332 13.12 -10.56 -12.62
C ASP A 332 13.36 -10.80 -14.12
N SER A 333 14.62 -10.72 -14.51
CA SER A 333 15.03 -10.79 -15.93
C SER A 333 14.58 -12.06 -16.65
N SER A 334 14.46 -13.19 -15.93
CA SER A 334 13.95 -14.46 -16.44
C SER A 334 12.47 -14.38 -16.85
N ASP A 335 11.71 -13.49 -16.25
CA ASP A 335 10.26 -13.41 -16.36
C ASP A 335 9.78 -12.31 -17.30
N ARG A 336 10.64 -11.37 -17.66
CA ARG A 336 10.30 -10.19 -18.49
C ARG A 336 9.67 -10.54 -19.83
N ASN A 337 10.12 -11.63 -20.47
CA ASN A 337 9.59 -12.08 -21.75
C ASN A 337 8.16 -12.68 -21.66
N ARG A 338 7.65 -12.90 -20.46
CA ARG A 338 6.31 -13.41 -20.17
C ARG A 338 5.30 -12.27 -19.89
N LEU A 339 5.79 -11.04 -19.74
CA LEU A 339 4.95 -9.88 -19.50
C LEU A 339 4.11 -9.54 -20.73
N SER A 340 2.84 -9.20 -20.52
CA SER A 340 2.03 -8.58 -21.55
C SER A 340 2.44 -7.11 -21.74
N LEU A 341 1.97 -6.49 -22.82
CA LEU A 341 2.29 -5.11 -23.16
C LEU A 341 1.88 -4.08 -22.10
N THR A 342 0.91 -4.42 -21.26
CA THR A 342 0.35 -3.56 -20.21
C THR A 342 0.82 -3.92 -18.81
N ASP A 343 1.57 -5.03 -18.66
CA ASP A 343 2.17 -5.40 -17.39
C ASP A 343 3.37 -4.50 -17.10
N LEU A 344 3.55 -4.10 -15.85
CA LEU A 344 4.72 -3.36 -15.42
C LEU A 344 5.96 -4.25 -15.48
N ASN A 345 7.04 -3.75 -16.10
CA ASN A 345 8.36 -4.36 -16.08
C ASN A 345 9.25 -3.71 -15.00
N GLU A 346 9.31 -2.38 -15.01
CA GLU A 346 10.05 -1.61 -14.03
C GLU A 346 9.30 -0.34 -13.67
N ASN A 347 9.40 0.08 -12.43
CA ASN A 347 8.85 1.35 -11.97
C ASN A 347 9.79 2.03 -10.99
N THR A 348 10.13 3.28 -11.28
CA THR A 348 11.05 4.08 -10.48
C THR A 348 10.38 5.37 -10.06
N THR A 349 10.65 5.79 -8.83
CA THR A 349 10.13 7.03 -8.27
C THR A 349 11.23 7.79 -7.54
N ALA A 350 11.40 9.05 -7.87
CA ALA A 350 12.25 9.98 -7.12
C ALA A 350 11.42 11.16 -6.65
N TYR A 351 11.59 11.61 -5.42
CA TYR A 351 10.83 12.76 -4.92
C TYR A 351 11.63 13.62 -3.94
N ILE A 352 11.23 14.88 -3.90
CA ILE A 352 11.61 15.82 -2.87
C ILE A 352 10.36 16.49 -2.30
N ASN A 353 10.30 16.64 -0.99
CA ASN A 353 9.24 17.42 -0.35
C ASN A 353 9.77 18.32 0.74
N TYR A 354 9.05 19.42 0.94
CA TYR A 354 9.23 20.36 2.04
C TYR A 354 7.93 20.47 2.81
N GLY A 355 8.01 20.36 4.12
CA GLY A 355 6.90 20.58 5.04
C GLY A 355 7.24 21.65 6.05
N HIS A 356 6.30 22.56 6.30
CA HIS A 356 6.43 23.61 7.30
C HIS A 356 5.23 23.64 8.25
N LYS A 357 5.49 23.57 9.53
CA LYS A 357 4.49 23.71 10.59
C LYS A 357 3.98 25.15 10.59
N LEU A 358 2.72 25.37 10.23
CA LEU A 358 2.06 26.67 10.24
C LEU A 358 1.54 27.03 11.63
N MET A 359 1.05 26.01 12.34
CA MET A 359 0.59 26.04 13.73
C MET A 359 0.50 24.63 14.27
N ASP A 360 0.16 24.47 15.56
CA ASP A 360 -0.02 23.16 16.15
C ASP A 360 -1.10 22.36 15.40
N GLY A 361 -0.74 21.15 14.99
CA GLY A 361 -1.58 20.26 14.18
C GLY A 361 -1.62 20.59 12.69
N LEU A 362 -1.27 21.80 12.22
CA LEU A 362 -1.36 22.21 10.82
C LEU A 362 0.02 22.33 10.17
N THR A 363 0.22 21.60 9.10
CA THR A 363 1.45 21.64 8.27
C THR A 363 1.10 21.96 6.82
N GLY A 364 1.73 22.98 6.26
CA GLY A 364 1.76 23.23 4.83
C GLY A 364 2.86 22.42 4.16
N PHE A 365 2.68 21.99 2.92
CA PHE A 365 3.68 21.22 2.20
C PHE A 365 3.71 21.49 0.70
N VAL A 366 4.86 21.24 0.11
CA VAL A 366 5.07 21.15 -1.34
C VAL A 366 5.87 19.88 -1.62
N GLN A 367 5.56 19.18 -2.70
CA GLN A 367 6.27 17.99 -3.14
C GLN A 367 6.35 17.93 -4.66
N PHE A 368 7.50 17.52 -5.16
CA PHE A 368 7.71 17.14 -6.55
C PHE A 368 8.12 15.69 -6.59
N THR A 369 7.51 14.94 -7.52
CA THR A 369 7.78 13.52 -7.74
C THR A 369 8.01 13.30 -9.23
N HIS A 370 9.10 12.62 -9.56
CA HIS A 370 9.36 12.08 -10.89
C HIS A 370 9.07 10.59 -10.86
N PHE A 371 8.21 10.12 -11.77
CA PHE A 371 7.96 8.72 -12.04
C PHE A 371 8.60 8.35 -13.37
N ASN A 372 9.21 7.18 -13.43
CA ASN A 372 9.61 6.51 -14.67
C ASN A 372 9.08 5.08 -14.63
N THR A 373 8.32 4.70 -15.66
CA THR A 373 7.62 3.42 -15.73
C THR A 373 7.89 2.76 -17.06
N GLU A 374 8.39 1.52 -17.02
CA GLU A 374 8.57 0.65 -18.18
C GLU A 374 7.51 -0.46 -18.14
N TYR A 375 6.89 -0.74 -19.27
CA TYR A 375 5.93 -1.82 -19.45
C TYR A 375 6.53 -2.99 -20.23
N GLY A 376 5.86 -4.14 -20.24
CA GLY A 376 6.27 -5.32 -21.00
C GLY A 376 6.31 -5.06 -22.51
N GLY A 377 7.24 -5.69 -23.23
CA GLY A 377 7.45 -5.50 -24.67
C GLY A 377 8.57 -4.49 -24.98
N ASP A 378 8.76 -4.19 -26.28
CA ASP A 378 9.79 -3.26 -26.78
C ASP A 378 9.34 -1.79 -26.73
N PHE A 379 8.71 -1.38 -25.63
CA PHE A 379 8.18 -0.01 -25.50
C PHE A 379 9.19 0.92 -24.84
N GLU A 380 9.11 2.20 -25.23
CA GLU A 380 9.87 3.26 -24.60
C GLU A 380 9.46 3.46 -23.13
N ASP A 381 10.39 3.95 -22.32
CA ASP A 381 10.12 4.36 -20.95
C ASP A 381 9.18 5.56 -20.92
N PHE A 382 8.21 5.51 -20.05
CA PHE A 382 7.27 6.62 -19.79
C PHE A 382 7.68 7.36 -18.53
N SER A 383 7.82 8.67 -18.62
CA SER A 383 8.17 9.49 -17.47
C SER A 383 7.22 10.67 -17.28
N THR A 384 6.99 11.04 -16.05
CA THR A 384 6.18 12.21 -15.71
C THR A 384 6.65 12.89 -14.43
N VAL A 385 6.36 14.18 -14.31
CA VAL A 385 6.57 14.94 -13.09
C VAL A 385 5.20 15.28 -12.48
N VAL A 386 5.04 14.96 -11.20
CA VAL A 386 3.86 15.30 -10.42
C VAL A 386 4.23 16.31 -9.35
N GLY A 387 3.59 17.47 -9.39
CA GLY A 387 3.65 18.50 -8.36
C GLY A 387 2.47 18.37 -7.39
N ARG A 388 2.73 18.57 -6.09
CA ARG A 388 1.69 18.60 -5.04
C ARG A 388 1.97 19.78 -4.11
N ALA A 389 0.90 20.49 -3.75
CA ALA A 389 0.96 21.51 -2.70
C ALA A 389 -0.34 21.46 -1.88
N GLY A 390 -0.22 21.62 -0.57
CA GLY A 390 -1.41 21.53 0.27
C GLY A 390 -1.15 21.69 1.75
N VAL A 391 -2.15 21.31 2.52
CA VAL A 391 -2.13 21.35 3.97
C VAL A 391 -2.57 20.01 4.57
N VAL A 392 -1.99 19.68 5.72
CA VAL A 392 -2.38 18.53 6.54
C VAL A 392 -2.69 19.05 7.94
N PHE A 393 -3.91 18.83 8.39
CA PHE A 393 -4.32 19.09 9.77
C PHE A 393 -4.44 17.76 10.52
N LYS A 394 -3.74 17.63 11.64
CA LYS A 394 -3.78 16.46 12.54
C LYS A 394 -4.39 16.87 13.88
N PHE A 395 -5.27 16.03 14.39
CA PHE A 395 -5.99 16.23 15.66
C PHE A 395 -6.08 14.93 16.47
#